data_749567d0cf44e7b3b71a4acb5d644bb0
#
_entry.id   749567d0cf44e7b3b71a4acb5d644bb0
#
_cell.length_a   1.000
_cell.length_b   1.000
_cell.length_c   1.000
_cell.angle_alpha   90.00
_cell.angle_beta   90.00
_cell.angle_gamma   90.00
#
_symmetry.space_group_name_H-M   'P 1'
#
loop_
_entity.id
_entity.type
_entity.pdbx_description
1 polymer ?
#
loop_
_entity_poly.entity_id
_entity_poly.type
_entity_poly.pdbx_seq_one_letter_code
_entity_poly.pdbx_strand_id
1 'polypeptide(L)'
;MGCGNRGGHIAVSALGAFLVRLAVLPRIMPWLGICADALLLFGIGWFGPWLDDLPTGTRSVLVSPWGAFLLLAITSLGVNAWRLLVETLLLCLAISILIWWPSPAAETGLAIDQRLQPLFSDVSNIMRLAIVLLTGLAMALAASRARRTLMVAIRTARERVLLQRFNSAEVTRYVLSSSVEILRSGVRQKVCVLFADIRGFTAVSEAMDPSQVASLLNSFRSLAEQAITANGGVIDKFIGDGLLAIFGLPSPQSTDATNAITAATTLAATIEKWSLKRQRDGGQSIEIGIGVHVGEVFVGLLGDQRYEFTVVGDAVNVGKRLQAESRRLDASVVVSAQAFGEGSINEADSNRWLRHNNVHLRGRSETIDVYAYR
;
A
#
# COMPACT_ATOMS: atom_id res chain seq x y z
N MET A 1 13.05 -38.00 -47.39
CA MET A 1 11.94 -37.07 -47.45
C MET A 1 11.20 -37.11 -46.11
N GLY A 2 11.51 -36.24 -45.19
CA GLY A 2 10.96 -36.23 -43.83
C GLY A 2 10.92 -34.81 -43.29
N CYS A 3 9.96 -34.01 -43.80
CA CYS A 3 9.81 -32.63 -43.39
C CYS A 3 8.31 -32.37 -43.09
N GLY A 4 7.75 -33.03 -42.06
CA GLY A 4 6.30 -32.97 -41.83
C GLY A 4 5.79 -32.75 -40.41
N ASN A 5 6.63 -32.68 -39.38
CA ASN A 5 6.06 -32.68 -38.03
C ASN A 5 6.61 -31.60 -37.04
N ARG A 6 7.39 -30.66 -37.50
CA ARG A 6 7.82 -29.51 -36.66
C ARG A 6 6.73 -28.44 -36.51
N GLY A 7 5.74 -28.39 -37.40
CA GLY A 7 4.65 -27.41 -37.37
C GLY A 7 3.61 -27.67 -36.28
N GLY A 8 3.37 -28.93 -35.90
CA GLY A 8 2.34 -29.26 -34.92
C GLY A 8 2.66 -28.80 -33.50
N HIS A 9 3.91 -28.88 -33.07
CA HIS A 9 4.32 -28.48 -31.72
C HIS A 9 4.33 -26.96 -31.51
N ILE A 10 4.70 -26.21 -32.54
CA ILE A 10 4.66 -24.73 -32.50
C ILE A 10 3.22 -24.23 -32.49
N ALA A 11 2.32 -24.89 -33.23
CA ALA A 11 0.89 -24.52 -33.29
C ALA A 11 0.18 -24.78 -31.93
N VAL A 12 0.47 -25.89 -31.24
CA VAL A 12 -0.14 -26.19 -29.94
C VAL A 12 0.38 -25.25 -28.85
N SER A 13 1.68 -24.93 -28.85
CA SER A 13 2.27 -23.96 -27.93
C SER A 13 1.77 -22.53 -28.20
N ALA A 14 1.60 -22.14 -29.46
CA ALA A 14 1.05 -20.85 -29.86
C ALA A 14 -0.43 -20.73 -29.52
N LEU A 15 -1.22 -21.82 -29.69
CA LEU A 15 -2.61 -21.88 -29.30
C LEU A 15 -2.79 -21.78 -27.79
N GLY A 16 -1.94 -22.45 -27.01
CA GLY A 16 -1.91 -22.34 -25.55
C GLY A 16 -1.59 -20.92 -25.09
N ALA A 17 -0.59 -20.27 -25.68
CA ALA A 17 -0.22 -18.88 -25.38
C ALA A 17 -1.30 -17.87 -25.83
N PHE A 18 -1.98 -18.14 -26.92
CA PHE A 18 -3.10 -17.32 -27.43
C PHE A 18 -4.33 -17.43 -26.55
N LEU A 19 -4.68 -18.64 -26.09
CA LEU A 19 -5.80 -18.89 -25.16
C LEU A 19 -5.53 -18.31 -23.77
N VAL A 20 -4.28 -18.25 -23.31
CA VAL A 20 -3.87 -17.56 -22.08
C VAL A 20 -4.08 -16.04 -22.19
N ARG A 21 -3.93 -15.45 -23.38
CA ARG A 21 -4.19 -14.02 -23.62
C ARG A 21 -5.69 -13.68 -23.74
N LEU A 22 -6.52 -14.62 -24.15
CA LEU A 22 -7.97 -14.46 -24.15
C LEU A 22 -8.50 -14.74 -22.72
N ALA A 23 -8.49 -13.74 -21.84
CA ALA A 23 -8.92 -13.77 -20.43
C ALA A 23 -10.40 -14.20 -20.19
N VAL A 24 -10.97 -15.07 -21.03
CA VAL A 24 -12.39 -15.45 -21.05
C VAL A 24 -12.75 -16.52 -20.02
N LEU A 25 -11.76 -17.33 -19.52
CA LEU A 25 -12.06 -18.42 -18.57
C LEU A 25 -10.99 -18.53 -17.45
N PRO A 26 -10.82 -17.53 -16.58
CA PRO A 26 -9.71 -17.53 -15.59
C PRO A 26 -9.79 -18.65 -14.56
N ARG A 27 -10.93 -19.32 -14.42
CA ARG A 27 -11.11 -20.44 -13.47
C ARG A 27 -10.78 -21.81 -14.06
N ILE A 28 -11.02 -22.04 -15.34
CA ILE A 28 -10.88 -23.35 -16.02
C ILE A 28 -9.50 -23.48 -16.68
N MET A 29 -8.94 -22.40 -17.21
CA MET A 29 -7.65 -22.41 -17.92
C MET A 29 -6.47 -23.06 -17.17
N PRO A 30 -6.28 -22.84 -15.87
CA PRO A 30 -5.20 -23.51 -15.16
C PRO A 30 -5.37 -25.03 -15.08
N TRP A 31 -6.60 -25.54 -15.07
CA TRP A 31 -6.89 -26.97 -15.07
C TRP A 31 -6.69 -27.61 -16.44
N LEU A 32 -7.03 -26.88 -17.51
CA LEU A 32 -6.74 -27.30 -18.88
C LEU A 32 -5.24 -27.42 -19.15
N GLY A 33 -4.42 -26.51 -18.57
CA GLY A 33 -2.96 -26.58 -18.61
C GLY A 33 -2.44 -27.87 -17.97
N ILE A 34 -2.86 -28.19 -16.76
CA ILE A 34 -2.48 -29.41 -16.03
C ILE A 34 -2.85 -30.68 -16.81
N CYS A 35 -4.05 -30.74 -17.38
CA CYS A 35 -4.46 -31.86 -18.21
C CYS A 35 -3.64 -31.96 -19.52
N ALA A 36 -3.33 -30.82 -20.14
CA ALA A 36 -2.51 -30.77 -21.34
C ALA A 36 -1.09 -31.26 -21.08
N ASP A 37 -0.47 -30.91 -19.96
CA ASP A 37 0.85 -31.35 -19.55
C ASP A 37 0.93 -32.85 -19.31
N ALA A 38 -0.08 -33.41 -18.62
CA ALA A 38 -0.19 -34.86 -18.41
C ALA A 38 -0.41 -35.61 -19.73
N LEU A 39 -1.25 -35.09 -20.62
CA LEU A 39 -1.50 -35.67 -21.96
C LEU A 39 -0.27 -35.56 -22.87
N LEU A 40 0.50 -34.47 -22.75
CA LEU A 40 1.72 -34.28 -23.53
C LEU A 40 2.79 -35.31 -23.14
N LEU A 41 3.02 -35.52 -21.83
CA LEU A 41 3.94 -36.54 -21.34
C LEU A 41 3.49 -37.96 -21.73
N PHE A 42 2.19 -38.25 -21.60
CA PHE A 42 1.62 -39.51 -22.01
C PHE A 42 1.74 -39.70 -23.52
N GLY A 43 1.43 -38.67 -24.33
CA GLY A 43 1.52 -38.73 -25.78
C GLY A 43 2.94 -38.96 -26.31
N ILE A 44 3.95 -38.30 -25.70
CA ILE A 44 5.37 -38.53 -26.02
C ILE A 44 5.75 -39.98 -25.69
N GLY A 45 5.31 -40.52 -24.57
CA GLY A 45 5.57 -41.89 -24.16
C GLY A 45 4.81 -42.95 -24.97
N TRP A 46 3.65 -42.59 -25.56
CA TRP A 46 2.78 -43.55 -26.29
C TRP A 46 2.98 -43.53 -27.81
N PHE A 47 3.15 -42.36 -28.42
CA PHE A 47 3.19 -42.14 -29.87
C PHE A 47 4.57 -41.74 -30.38
N GLY A 48 5.62 -41.78 -29.55
CA GLY A 48 6.96 -41.42 -30.00
C GLY A 48 7.44 -42.38 -31.12
N PRO A 49 7.95 -41.85 -32.25
CA PRO A 49 8.32 -42.63 -33.43
C PRO A 49 9.49 -43.61 -33.21
N TRP A 50 10.10 -43.60 -32.03
CA TRP A 50 11.20 -44.44 -31.60
C TRP A 50 10.75 -45.65 -30.75
N LEU A 51 9.46 -45.89 -30.60
CA LEU A 51 8.89 -46.74 -29.56
C LEU A 51 8.36 -48.06 -30.12
N ASP A 52 8.16 -48.18 -31.43
CA ASP A 52 7.56 -49.35 -32.04
C ASP A 52 8.38 -50.64 -31.87
N ASP A 53 9.71 -50.49 -31.63
CA ASP A 53 10.63 -51.62 -31.45
C ASP A 53 11.05 -51.88 -30.00
N LEU A 54 10.52 -51.12 -29.02
CA LEU A 54 10.98 -51.25 -27.64
C LEU A 54 10.06 -52.07 -26.75
N PRO A 55 10.59 -52.98 -25.90
CA PRO A 55 9.78 -53.77 -24.95
C PRO A 55 8.98 -52.92 -23.96
N THR A 56 7.87 -53.46 -23.47
CA THR A 56 7.10 -52.90 -22.35
C THR A 56 8.03 -52.62 -21.17
N GLY A 57 7.85 -51.47 -20.53
CA GLY A 57 8.69 -51.00 -19.41
C GLY A 57 9.84 -50.09 -19.83
N THR A 58 10.35 -50.18 -21.08
CA THR A 58 11.41 -49.29 -21.55
C THR A 58 10.89 -47.89 -21.90
N ARG A 59 9.58 -47.77 -22.17
CA ARG A 59 8.89 -46.51 -22.51
C ARG A 59 8.95 -45.47 -21.37
N SER A 60 8.97 -45.94 -20.13
CA SER A 60 9.06 -45.08 -18.96
C SER A 60 10.42 -44.39 -18.83
N VAL A 61 11.48 -44.95 -19.42
CA VAL A 61 12.84 -44.38 -19.40
C VAL A 61 12.96 -43.21 -20.37
N LEU A 62 12.20 -43.25 -21.47
CA LEU A 62 12.16 -42.17 -22.48
C LEU A 62 11.35 -40.97 -22.01
N VAL A 63 10.37 -41.19 -21.14
CA VAL A 63 9.74 -40.09 -20.40
C VAL A 63 10.64 -39.72 -19.24
N SER A 64 11.68 -38.95 -19.57
CA SER A 64 12.66 -38.51 -18.60
C SER A 64 11.98 -37.86 -17.38
N PRO A 65 12.33 -38.26 -16.13
CA PRO A 65 11.85 -37.59 -14.91
C PRO A 65 12.04 -36.06 -14.94
N TRP A 66 13.03 -35.58 -15.69
CA TRP A 66 13.30 -34.16 -15.89
C TRP A 66 12.15 -33.40 -16.52
N GLY A 67 11.37 -34.01 -17.44
CA GLY A 67 10.19 -33.41 -18.02
C GLY A 67 9.09 -33.18 -16.97
N ALA A 68 8.86 -34.15 -16.10
CA ALA A 68 7.92 -34.03 -14.99
C ALA A 68 8.34 -32.95 -13.98
N PHE A 69 9.64 -32.86 -13.65
CA PHE A 69 10.17 -31.82 -12.78
C PHE A 69 10.02 -30.43 -13.38
N LEU A 70 10.27 -30.28 -14.68
CA LEU A 70 10.13 -28.99 -15.35
C LEU A 70 8.67 -28.50 -15.32
N LEU A 71 7.72 -29.39 -15.60
CA LEU A 71 6.29 -29.08 -15.55
C LEU A 71 5.86 -28.68 -14.13
N LEU A 72 6.23 -29.47 -13.11
CA LEU A 72 5.95 -29.15 -11.72
C LEU A 72 6.60 -27.82 -11.29
N ALA A 73 7.81 -27.51 -11.77
CA ALA A 73 8.47 -26.23 -11.48
C ALA A 73 7.72 -25.05 -12.11
N ILE A 74 7.26 -25.16 -13.34
CA ILE A 74 6.49 -24.13 -14.03
C ILE A 74 5.16 -23.89 -13.31
N THR A 75 4.45 -24.95 -12.94
CA THR A 75 3.15 -24.86 -12.25
C THR A 75 3.31 -24.31 -10.81
N SER A 76 4.46 -24.55 -10.18
CA SER A 76 4.76 -24.00 -8.85
C SER A 76 4.77 -22.48 -8.82
N LEU A 77 5.10 -21.82 -9.94
CA LEU A 77 5.02 -20.36 -10.09
C LEU A 77 3.59 -19.83 -9.98
N GLY A 78 2.57 -20.65 -10.25
CA GLY A 78 1.15 -20.31 -10.11
C GLY A 78 0.61 -20.27 -8.67
N VAL A 79 1.44 -20.59 -7.66
CA VAL A 79 1.19 -20.39 -6.22
C VAL A 79 -0.02 -21.14 -5.63
N ASN A 80 -0.54 -22.20 -6.26
CA ASN A 80 -1.64 -22.97 -5.68
C ASN A 80 -1.23 -24.42 -5.37
N ALA A 81 -0.94 -24.69 -4.07
CA ALA A 81 -0.48 -26.00 -3.61
C ALA A 81 -1.41 -27.17 -3.98
N TRP A 82 -2.72 -26.97 -4.01
CA TRP A 82 -3.69 -27.99 -4.41
C TRP A 82 -3.56 -28.38 -5.88
N ARG A 83 -3.32 -27.41 -6.76
CA ARG A 83 -3.11 -27.67 -8.19
C ARG A 83 -1.85 -28.49 -8.43
N LEU A 84 -0.75 -28.16 -7.73
CA LEU A 84 0.48 -28.93 -7.77
C LEU A 84 0.28 -30.39 -7.33
N LEU A 85 -0.50 -30.64 -6.30
CA LEU A 85 -0.83 -32.00 -5.86
C LEU A 85 -1.62 -32.77 -6.92
N VAL A 86 -2.62 -32.14 -7.52
CA VAL A 86 -3.44 -32.76 -8.58
C VAL A 86 -2.57 -33.06 -9.80
N GLU A 87 -1.73 -32.14 -10.24
CA GLU A 87 -0.79 -32.35 -11.35
C GLU A 87 0.20 -33.47 -11.04
N THR A 88 0.78 -33.50 -9.86
CA THR A 88 1.67 -34.58 -9.43
C THR A 88 1.00 -35.94 -9.52
N LEU A 89 -0.26 -36.03 -9.06
CA LEU A 89 -1.03 -37.28 -9.13
C LEU A 89 -1.33 -37.69 -10.57
N LEU A 90 -1.68 -36.76 -11.45
CA LEU A 90 -1.92 -37.02 -12.87
C LEU A 90 -0.64 -37.45 -13.60
N LEU A 91 0.49 -36.84 -13.29
CA LEU A 91 1.79 -37.23 -13.83
C LEU A 91 2.19 -38.63 -13.35
N CYS A 92 2.00 -38.95 -12.06
CA CYS A 92 2.23 -40.29 -11.54
C CYS A 92 1.33 -41.34 -12.19
N LEU A 93 0.06 -41.02 -12.42
CA LEU A 93 -0.89 -41.87 -13.11
C LEU A 93 -0.46 -42.14 -14.56
N ALA A 94 -0.11 -41.09 -15.32
CA ALA A 94 0.36 -41.19 -16.70
C ALA A 94 1.62 -42.06 -16.80
N ILE A 95 2.61 -41.85 -15.92
CA ILE A 95 3.84 -42.66 -15.86
C ILE A 95 3.49 -44.13 -15.50
N SER A 96 2.57 -44.36 -14.54
CA SER A 96 2.16 -45.71 -14.15
C SER A 96 1.51 -46.46 -15.32
N ILE A 97 0.64 -45.81 -16.09
CA ILE A 97 0.02 -46.40 -17.28
C ILE A 97 1.11 -46.79 -18.29
N LEU A 98 2.10 -45.91 -18.55
CA LEU A 98 3.19 -46.20 -19.47
C LEU A 98 4.10 -47.35 -19.01
N ILE A 99 4.24 -47.56 -17.69
CA ILE A 99 5.04 -48.67 -17.14
C ILE A 99 4.34 -50.01 -17.25
N TRP A 100 3.07 -50.08 -16.85
CA TRP A 100 2.37 -51.35 -16.65
C TRP A 100 1.34 -51.70 -17.75
N TRP A 101 1.10 -50.83 -18.74
CA TRP A 101 0.21 -51.13 -19.84
C TRP A 101 0.89 -52.05 -20.85
N PRO A 102 0.29 -53.19 -21.20
CA PRO A 102 0.86 -54.14 -22.17
C PRO A 102 1.02 -53.48 -23.54
N SER A 103 2.24 -53.57 -24.11
CA SER A 103 2.48 -53.09 -25.47
C SER A 103 2.26 -54.20 -26.50
N PRO A 104 1.60 -53.91 -27.64
CA PRO A 104 1.48 -54.85 -28.73
C PRO A 104 2.84 -55.30 -29.30
N ALA A 105 3.89 -54.52 -29.10
CA ALA A 105 5.26 -54.81 -29.58
C ALA A 105 6.04 -55.78 -28.67
N ALA A 106 5.43 -56.35 -27.63
CA ALA A 106 6.09 -57.28 -26.71
C ALA A 106 6.58 -58.61 -27.38
N GLU A 107 6.17 -58.87 -28.62
CA GLU A 107 6.53 -60.09 -29.36
C GLU A 107 7.78 -59.96 -30.24
N THR A 108 8.32 -58.75 -30.44
CA THR A 108 9.55 -58.52 -31.19
C THR A 108 10.76 -58.65 -30.25
N GLY A 109 11.37 -59.81 -30.23
CA GLY A 109 12.44 -60.24 -29.33
C GLY A 109 13.78 -59.45 -29.42
N LEU A 110 13.76 -58.15 -29.32
CA LEU A 110 14.99 -57.35 -29.12
C LEU A 110 15.51 -57.61 -27.71
N ALA A 111 16.60 -58.35 -27.58
CA ALA A 111 17.31 -58.59 -26.34
C ALA A 111 17.93 -57.28 -25.83
N ILE A 112 17.37 -56.72 -24.77
CA ILE A 112 18.04 -55.61 -24.05
C ILE A 112 19.34 -56.14 -23.46
N ASP A 113 20.46 -55.42 -23.67
CA ASP A 113 21.73 -55.73 -23.03
C ASP A 113 21.51 -55.96 -21.53
N GLN A 114 22.02 -57.10 -21.04
CA GLN A 114 21.89 -57.49 -19.63
C GLN A 114 22.38 -56.43 -18.65
N ARG A 115 23.27 -55.54 -19.09
CA ARG A 115 23.73 -54.37 -18.28
C ARG A 115 22.66 -53.31 -18.07
N LEU A 116 21.67 -53.20 -18.94
CA LEU A 116 20.60 -52.20 -18.88
C LEU A 116 19.34 -52.73 -18.21
N GLN A 117 19.19 -54.05 -18.03
CA GLN A 117 18.03 -54.66 -17.37
C GLN A 117 17.69 -54.06 -16.00
N PRO A 118 18.63 -53.70 -15.11
CA PRO A 118 18.30 -53.11 -13.82
C PRO A 118 17.57 -51.76 -13.92
N LEU A 119 17.82 -51.00 -15.01
CA LEU A 119 17.17 -49.69 -15.23
C LEU A 119 15.68 -49.80 -15.54
N PHE A 120 15.22 -50.98 -15.99
CA PHE A 120 13.85 -51.27 -16.39
C PHE A 120 13.13 -52.17 -15.39
N SER A 121 13.77 -52.49 -14.27
CA SER A 121 13.18 -53.28 -13.20
C SER A 121 12.02 -52.54 -12.51
N ASP A 122 11.10 -53.30 -11.92
CA ASP A 122 9.98 -52.74 -11.13
C ASP A 122 10.47 -51.86 -10.01
N VAL A 123 11.59 -52.18 -9.39
CA VAL A 123 12.22 -51.38 -8.31
C VAL A 123 12.62 -49.99 -8.83
N SER A 124 13.25 -49.92 -10.03
CA SER A 124 13.64 -48.65 -10.64
C SER A 124 12.43 -47.81 -11.03
N ASN A 125 11.37 -48.42 -11.51
CA ASN A 125 10.12 -47.77 -11.87
C ASN A 125 9.38 -47.19 -10.62
N ILE A 126 9.32 -47.99 -9.55
CA ILE A 126 8.76 -47.54 -8.26
C ILE A 126 9.59 -46.37 -7.71
N MET A 127 10.93 -46.44 -7.80
CA MET A 127 11.80 -45.31 -7.37
C MET A 127 11.51 -44.02 -8.15
N ARG A 128 11.30 -44.09 -9.46
CA ARG A 128 10.94 -42.93 -10.31
C ARG A 128 9.62 -42.30 -9.86
N LEU A 129 8.59 -43.12 -9.66
CA LEU A 129 7.30 -42.65 -9.17
C LEU A 129 7.44 -42.00 -7.79
N ALA A 130 8.21 -42.62 -6.88
CA ALA A 130 8.44 -42.09 -5.55
C ALA A 130 9.16 -40.72 -5.61
N ILE A 131 10.15 -40.55 -6.47
CA ILE A 131 10.88 -39.28 -6.66
C ILE A 131 9.93 -38.21 -7.18
N VAL A 132 9.11 -38.47 -8.20
CA VAL A 132 8.13 -37.51 -8.72
C VAL A 132 7.13 -37.10 -7.65
N LEU A 133 6.60 -38.07 -6.91
CA LEU A 133 5.63 -37.81 -5.82
C LEU A 133 6.23 -36.97 -4.70
N LEU A 134 7.44 -37.32 -4.23
CA LEU A 134 8.13 -36.58 -3.17
C LEU A 134 8.48 -35.15 -3.60
N THR A 135 8.91 -34.99 -4.85
CA THR A 135 9.21 -33.64 -5.39
C THR A 135 7.95 -32.80 -5.50
N GLY A 136 6.86 -33.35 -6.02
CA GLY A 136 5.58 -32.64 -6.10
C GLY A 136 5.05 -32.24 -4.71
N LEU A 137 5.17 -33.13 -3.71
CA LEU A 137 4.78 -32.84 -2.32
C LEU A 137 5.67 -31.73 -1.74
N ALA A 138 6.99 -31.81 -1.93
CA ALA A 138 7.92 -30.78 -1.44
C ALA A 138 7.63 -29.41 -2.06
N MET A 139 7.37 -29.36 -3.38
CA MET A 139 6.98 -28.13 -4.06
C MET A 139 5.64 -27.58 -3.59
N ALA A 140 4.64 -28.43 -3.36
CA ALA A 140 3.34 -28.03 -2.83
C ALA A 140 3.47 -27.43 -1.41
N LEU A 141 4.30 -28.04 -0.56
CA LEU A 141 4.61 -27.51 0.77
C LEU A 141 5.35 -26.16 0.69
N ALA A 142 6.34 -26.04 -0.18
CA ALA A 142 7.07 -24.78 -0.40
C ALA A 142 6.14 -23.66 -0.90
N ALA A 143 5.30 -23.94 -1.90
CA ALA A 143 4.30 -23.01 -2.43
C ALA A 143 3.28 -22.58 -1.35
N SER A 144 2.83 -23.51 -0.51
CA SER A 144 1.91 -23.20 0.59
C SER A 144 2.52 -22.27 1.64
N ARG A 145 3.80 -22.49 1.98
CA ARG A 145 4.55 -21.62 2.90
C ARG A 145 4.78 -20.24 2.31
N ALA A 146 5.25 -20.16 1.05
CA ALA A 146 5.47 -18.89 0.35
C ALA A 146 4.18 -18.07 0.27
N ARG A 147 3.06 -18.70 -0.02
CA ARG A 147 1.74 -18.03 -0.04
C ARG A 147 1.33 -17.51 1.34
N ARG A 148 1.57 -18.27 2.40
CA ARG A 148 1.24 -17.81 3.78
C ARG A 148 2.07 -16.58 4.16
N THR A 149 3.38 -16.61 3.91
CA THR A 149 4.27 -15.47 4.20
C THR A 149 3.89 -14.24 3.38
N LEU A 150 3.57 -14.40 2.10
CA LEU A 150 3.12 -13.30 1.24
C LEU A 150 1.79 -12.70 1.72
N MET A 151 0.81 -13.54 2.11
CA MET A 151 -0.47 -13.07 2.61
C MET A 151 -0.34 -12.30 3.95
N VAL A 152 0.55 -12.77 4.84
CA VAL A 152 0.85 -12.05 6.09
C VAL A 152 1.49 -10.69 5.74
N ALA A 153 2.48 -10.64 4.86
CA ALA A 153 3.13 -9.40 4.44
C ALA A 153 2.13 -8.41 3.80
N ILE A 154 1.22 -8.87 2.95
CA ILE A 154 0.18 -8.03 2.35
C ILE A 154 -0.80 -7.50 3.41
N ARG A 155 -1.20 -8.32 4.38
CA ARG A 155 -2.09 -7.89 5.48
C ARG A 155 -1.42 -6.82 6.33
N THR A 156 -0.19 -7.05 6.77
CA THR A 156 0.55 -6.06 7.57
C THR A 156 0.82 -4.77 6.81
N ALA A 157 1.09 -4.84 5.49
CA ALA A 157 1.22 -3.65 4.65
C ALA A 157 -0.10 -2.89 4.53
N ARG A 158 -1.22 -3.57 4.34
CA ARG A 158 -2.56 -2.94 4.30
C ARG A 158 -2.94 -2.30 5.63
N GLU A 159 -2.67 -2.96 6.75
CA GLU A 159 -2.91 -2.39 8.08
C GLU A 159 -2.08 -1.14 8.31
N ARG A 160 -0.80 -1.12 7.90
CA ARG A 160 0.05 0.08 7.96
C ARG A 160 -0.50 1.23 7.11
N VAL A 161 -0.93 0.96 5.88
CA VAL A 161 -1.54 1.98 4.99
C VAL A 161 -2.86 2.50 5.55
N LEU A 162 -3.67 1.66 6.20
CA LEU A 162 -4.90 2.10 6.85
C LEU A 162 -4.61 2.97 8.08
N LEU A 163 -3.64 2.60 8.90
CA LEU A 163 -3.21 3.41 10.05
C LEU A 163 -2.66 4.78 9.62
N GLN A 164 -1.93 4.86 8.51
CA GLN A 164 -1.43 6.10 7.93
C GLN A 164 -2.55 7.04 7.43
N ARG A 165 -3.73 6.50 7.11
CA ARG A 165 -4.88 7.32 6.69
C ARG A 165 -5.59 8.02 7.86
N PHE A 166 -5.35 7.59 9.09
CA PHE A 166 -5.95 8.19 10.29
C PHE A 166 -5.00 9.16 11.02
N ASN A 167 -3.70 9.08 10.76
CA ASN A 167 -2.69 10.02 11.27
C ASN A 167 -1.85 10.52 10.08
N SER A 168 -1.30 11.74 10.18
CA SER A 168 -0.39 12.23 9.15
C SER A 168 0.80 11.29 8.97
N ALA A 169 1.31 11.17 7.73
CA ALA A 169 2.45 10.29 7.42
C ALA A 169 3.69 10.66 8.25
N GLU A 170 3.84 11.94 8.60
CA GLU A 170 4.92 12.49 9.41
C GLU A 170 4.81 12.06 10.87
N VAL A 171 3.61 12.15 11.46
CA VAL A 171 3.35 11.64 12.83
C VAL A 171 3.59 10.14 12.89
N THR A 172 3.11 9.39 11.89
CA THR A 172 3.34 7.94 11.82
C THR A 172 4.83 7.62 11.75
N ARG A 173 5.60 8.37 10.94
CA ARG A 173 7.06 8.21 10.81
C ARG A 173 7.77 8.54 12.13
N TYR A 174 7.38 9.61 12.80
CA TYR A 174 7.92 9.99 14.11
C TYR A 174 7.67 8.93 15.16
N VAL A 175 6.45 8.41 15.25
CA VAL A 175 6.07 7.34 16.18
C VAL A 175 6.83 6.04 15.88
N LEU A 176 7.01 5.67 14.61
CA LEU A 176 7.74 4.46 14.21
C LEU A 176 9.26 4.57 14.39
N SER A 177 9.83 5.78 14.35
CA SER A 177 11.27 6.01 14.53
C SER A 177 11.69 6.20 16.00
N SER A 178 10.74 6.42 16.90
CA SER A 178 10.98 6.64 18.32
C SER A 178 10.67 5.39 19.14
N SER A 179 11.39 5.14 20.25
CA SER A 179 10.99 4.06 21.16
C SER A 179 9.70 4.42 21.89
N VAL A 180 8.89 3.40 22.19
CA VAL A 180 7.60 3.59 22.88
C VAL A 180 7.79 4.24 24.25
N GLU A 181 8.91 3.96 24.94
CA GLU A 181 9.26 4.58 26.19
C GLU A 181 9.49 6.09 26.07
N ILE A 182 10.23 6.53 25.04
CA ILE A 182 10.46 7.96 24.76
C ILE A 182 9.15 8.67 24.43
N LEU A 183 8.30 8.04 23.62
CA LEU A 183 7.00 8.62 23.28
C LEU A 183 6.05 8.71 24.47
N ARG A 184 6.11 7.74 25.41
CA ARG A 184 5.32 7.76 26.67
C ARG A 184 5.83 8.78 27.67
N SER A 185 7.14 8.91 27.84
CA SER A 185 7.72 9.94 28.71
C SER A 185 7.48 11.33 28.18
N GLY A 186 7.30 11.43 26.85
CA GLY A 186 7.14 12.67 26.11
C GLY A 186 8.35 13.58 26.18
N VAL A 187 8.36 14.58 25.32
CA VAL A 187 9.46 15.55 25.24
C VAL A 187 8.90 16.97 25.32
N ARG A 188 9.55 17.82 26.12
CA ARG A 188 9.35 19.28 26.03
C ARG A 188 10.05 19.79 24.80
N GLN A 189 9.29 20.48 23.95
CA GLN A 189 9.80 20.95 22.66
C GLN A 189 9.16 22.29 22.32
N LYS A 190 9.97 23.20 21.80
CA LYS A 190 9.47 24.45 21.23
C LYS A 190 8.92 24.16 19.83
N VAL A 191 7.68 24.54 19.59
CA VAL A 191 7.00 24.35 18.29
C VAL A 191 6.26 25.63 17.90
N CYS A 192 5.94 25.74 16.61
CA CYS A 192 4.96 26.71 16.16
C CYS A 192 3.64 25.99 15.87
N VAL A 193 2.56 26.44 16.51
CA VAL A 193 1.20 25.90 16.36
C VAL A 193 0.40 26.78 15.40
N LEU A 194 -0.39 26.14 14.52
CA LEU A 194 -1.30 26.80 13.61
C LEU A 194 -2.70 26.19 13.80
N PHE A 195 -3.65 27.01 14.17
CA PHE A 195 -5.08 26.69 14.15
C PHE A 195 -5.73 27.35 12.96
N ALA A 196 -6.58 26.64 12.23
CA ALA A 196 -7.44 27.19 11.20
C ALA A 196 -8.85 26.66 11.37
N ASP A 197 -9.86 27.48 11.08
CA ASP A 197 -11.27 27.13 11.25
C ASP A 197 -12.14 27.89 10.25
N ILE A 198 -13.24 27.28 9.80
CA ILE A 198 -14.19 27.89 8.86
C ILE A 198 -15.11 28.84 9.64
N ARG A 199 -15.18 30.08 9.21
CA ARG A 199 -16.05 31.08 9.86
C ARG A 199 -17.52 30.77 9.61
N GLY A 200 -18.30 30.71 10.71
CA GLY A 200 -19.74 30.53 10.61
C GLY A 200 -20.18 29.21 10.03
N PHE A 201 -19.34 28.18 10.10
CA PHE A 201 -19.60 26.84 9.53
C PHE A 201 -20.96 26.28 9.94
N THR A 202 -21.39 26.47 11.19
CA THR A 202 -22.71 26.02 11.67
C THR A 202 -23.83 26.56 10.79
N ALA A 203 -23.86 27.89 10.54
CA ALA A 203 -24.87 28.49 9.70
C ALA A 203 -24.77 28.04 8.23
N VAL A 204 -23.56 27.86 7.73
CA VAL A 204 -23.32 27.33 6.36
C VAL A 204 -23.83 25.90 6.24
N SER A 205 -23.54 25.04 7.23
CA SER A 205 -23.93 23.64 7.22
C SER A 205 -25.42 23.39 7.43
N GLU A 206 -26.13 24.24 8.19
CA GLU A 206 -27.58 24.15 8.38
C GLU A 206 -28.35 24.27 7.06
N ALA A 207 -27.83 25.01 6.09
CA ALA A 207 -28.44 25.21 4.77
C ALA A 207 -28.06 24.18 3.72
N MET A 208 -27.27 23.14 4.08
CA MET A 208 -26.69 22.16 3.15
C MET A 208 -27.15 20.74 3.47
N ASP A 209 -27.22 19.89 2.43
CA ASP A 209 -27.35 18.46 2.63
C ASP A 209 -26.09 17.87 3.27
N PRO A 210 -26.18 16.79 4.08
CA PRO A 210 -25.01 16.15 4.71
C PRO A 210 -23.91 15.76 3.73
N SER A 211 -24.26 15.35 2.50
CA SER A 211 -23.31 15.03 1.43
C SER A 211 -22.54 16.25 0.93
N GLN A 212 -23.20 17.40 0.86
CA GLN A 212 -22.60 18.68 0.48
C GLN A 212 -21.66 19.19 1.56
N VAL A 213 -22.05 19.05 2.85
CA VAL A 213 -21.20 19.35 4.00
C VAL A 213 -19.93 18.49 3.98
N ALA A 214 -20.07 17.19 3.76
CA ALA A 214 -18.91 16.28 3.64
C ALA A 214 -17.97 16.68 2.47
N SER A 215 -18.54 17.06 1.32
CA SER A 215 -17.76 17.51 0.16
C SER A 215 -17.02 18.81 0.44
N LEU A 216 -17.67 19.76 1.13
CA LEU A 216 -17.09 21.04 1.55
C LEU A 216 -15.90 20.80 2.50
N LEU A 217 -16.10 19.99 3.54
CA LEU A 217 -15.05 19.66 4.50
C LEU A 217 -13.88 18.93 3.85
N ASN A 218 -14.15 17.99 2.92
CA ASN A 218 -13.09 17.28 2.20
C ASN A 218 -12.26 18.23 1.33
N SER A 219 -12.91 19.18 0.65
CA SER A 219 -12.22 20.21 -0.13
C SER A 219 -11.37 21.11 0.75
N PHE A 220 -11.90 21.61 1.86
CA PHE A 220 -11.16 22.41 2.83
C PHE A 220 -9.95 21.66 3.38
N ARG A 221 -10.14 20.41 3.81
CA ARG A 221 -9.06 19.55 4.34
C ARG A 221 -7.94 19.34 3.33
N SER A 222 -8.29 19.08 2.07
CA SER A 222 -7.30 18.89 1.00
C SER A 222 -6.49 20.16 0.75
N LEU A 223 -7.13 21.33 0.71
CA LEU A 223 -6.45 22.61 0.52
C LEU A 223 -5.54 22.94 1.71
N ALA A 224 -6.01 22.69 2.92
CA ALA A 224 -5.24 22.91 4.14
C ALA A 224 -4.05 21.96 4.23
N GLU A 225 -4.22 20.68 3.91
CA GLU A 225 -3.15 19.69 3.88
C GLU A 225 -2.04 20.10 2.90
N GLN A 226 -2.41 20.53 1.69
CA GLN A 226 -1.45 20.99 0.70
C GLN A 226 -0.66 22.22 1.18
N ALA A 227 -1.34 23.24 1.75
CA ALA A 227 -0.68 24.46 2.21
C ALA A 227 0.28 24.20 3.39
N ILE A 228 -0.13 23.33 4.33
CA ILE A 228 0.64 23.02 5.54
C ILE A 228 1.84 22.13 5.22
N THR A 229 1.63 21.02 4.48
CA THR A 229 2.71 20.07 4.19
C THR A 229 3.75 20.63 3.22
N ALA A 230 3.34 21.46 2.25
CA ALA A 230 4.29 22.14 1.35
C ALA A 230 5.25 23.09 2.10
N ASN A 231 4.87 23.55 3.29
CA ASN A 231 5.71 24.40 4.14
C ASN A 231 6.32 23.62 5.34
N GLY A 232 6.38 22.29 5.28
CA GLY A 232 7.02 21.46 6.30
C GLY A 232 6.22 21.33 7.61
N GLY A 233 4.96 21.73 7.63
CA GLY A 233 4.05 21.54 8.76
C GLY A 233 3.45 20.15 8.79
N VAL A 234 3.06 19.70 9.97
CA VAL A 234 2.41 18.41 10.25
C VAL A 234 1.02 18.68 10.79
N ILE A 235 -0.03 18.12 10.14
CA ILE A 235 -1.38 18.18 10.68
C ILE A 235 -1.49 17.17 11.82
N ASP A 236 -1.72 17.66 13.04
CA ASP A 236 -1.96 16.84 14.22
C ASP A 236 -3.35 16.20 14.12
N LYS A 237 -4.37 17.02 13.97
CA LYS A 237 -5.77 16.54 13.84
C LYS A 237 -6.69 17.57 13.19
N PHE A 238 -7.77 17.05 12.60
CA PHE A 238 -8.94 17.86 12.23
C PHE A 238 -9.95 17.84 13.38
N ILE A 239 -10.49 19.02 13.73
CA ILE A 239 -11.41 19.21 14.85
C ILE A 239 -12.69 19.83 14.28
N GLY A 240 -13.65 18.99 13.88
CA GLY A 240 -14.86 19.46 13.19
C GLY A 240 -14.52 20.09 11.83
N ASP A 241 -14.80 21.38 11.71
CA ASP A 241 -14.52 22.26 10.57
C ASP A 241 -13.17 22.99 10.67
N GLY A 242 -12.41 22.73 11.74
CA GLY A 242 -11.08 23.29 11.96
C GLY A 242 -9.98 22.24 11.96
N LEU A 243 -8.74 22.70 12.11
CA LEU A 243 -7.55 21.87 12.22
C LEU A 243 -6.51 22.45 13.17
N LEU A 244 -5.66 21.57 13.67
CA LEU A 244 -4.42 21.89 14.36
C LEU A 244 -3.24 21.36 13.55
N ALA A 245 -2.31 22.25 13.22
CA ALA A 245 -1.05 21.89 12.61
C ALA A 245 0.14 22.36 13.45
N ILE A 246 1.24 21.63 13.36
CA ILE A 246 2.45 21.84 14.15
C ILE A 246 3.65 21.99 13.21
N PHE A 247 4.48 22.96 13.47
CA PHE A 247 5.81 23.14 12.83
C PHE A 247 6.88 22.99 13.89
N GLY A 248 7.95 22.27 13.54
CA GLY A 248 9.01 21.92 14.49
C GLY A 248 8.98 20.45 14.94
N LEU A 249 8.24 19.59 14.25
CA LEU A 249 8.29 18.15 14.41
C LEU A 249 9.04 17.50 13.25
N PRO A 250 9.85 16.45 13.47
CA PRO A 250 10.21 15.84 14.76
C PRO A 250 11.19 16.67 15.60
N SER A 251 11.86 17.63 15.03
CA SER A 251 12.89 18.47 15.69
C SER A 251 12.68 19.93 15.34
N PRO A 252 12.79 20.86 16.31
CA PRO A 252 12.65 22.29 16.08
C PRO A 252 13.70 22.82 15.11
N GLN A 253 13.29 23.73 14.24
CA GLN A 253 14.14 24.43 13.30
C GLN A 253 13.95 25.95 13.43
N SER A 254 14.97 26.71 13.09
CA SER A 254 14.89 28.19 13.11
C SER A 254 13.88 28.75 12.11
N THR A 255 13.50 27.97 11.11
CA THR A 255 12.54 28.35 10.06
C THR A 255 11.08 28.03 10.40
N ASP A 256 10.81 27.36 11.52
CA ASP A 256 9.45 26.88 11.84
C ASP A 256 8.41 27.99 11.91
N ALA A 257 8.76 29.12 12.52
CA ALA A 257 7.86 30.28 12.59
C ALA A 257 7.60 30.89 11.20
N THR A 258 8.65 31.04 10.39
CA THR A 258 8.53 31.47 8.99
C THR A 258 7.64 30.56 8.18
N ASN A 259 7.86 29.27 8.27
CA ASN A 259 7.11 28.23 7.57
C ASN A 259 5.61 28.23 7.98
N ALA A 260 5.36 28.39 9.29
CA ALA A 260 3.99 28.46 9.80
C ALA A 260 3.24 29.70 9.30
N ILE A 261 3.90 30.88 9.31
CA ILE A 261 3.31 32.13 8.80
C ILE A 261 3.07 32.02 7.29
N THR A 262 4.03 31.47 6.53
CA THR A 262 3.88 31.24 5.08
C THR A 262 2.74 30.28 4.78
N ALA A 263 2.63 29.18 5.53
CA ALA A 263 1.52 28.25 5.40
C ALA A 263 0.18 28.90 5.68
N ALA A 264 0.09 29.73 6.73
CA ALA A 264 -1.12 30.47 7.11
C ALA A 264 -1.57 31.44 6.01
N THR A 265 -0.67 32.26 5.48
CA THR A 265 -0.97 33.22 4.40
C THR A 265 -1.30 32.52 3.09
N THR A 266 -0.58 31.42 2.75
CA THR A 266 -0.86 30.59 1.58
C THR A 266 -2.24 29.94 1.68
N LEU A 267 -2.59 29.40 2.84
CA LEU A 267 -3.91 28.82 3.09
C LEU A 267 -5.02 29.86 2.96
N ALA A 268 -4.83 31.04 3.56
CA ALA A 268 -5.80 32.14 3.47
C ALA A 268 -6.07 32.53 2.00
N ALA A 269 -5.01 32.76 1.23
CA ALA A 269 -5.14 33.13 -0.20
C ALA A 269 -5.76 32.00 -1.04
N THR A 270 -5.47 30.74 -0.70
CA THR A 270 -6.02 29.58 -1.42
C THR A 270 -7.52 29.44 -1.15
N ILE A 271 -7.93 29.61 0.10
CA ILE A 271 -9.34 29.53 0.49
C ILE A 271 -10.12 30.72 -0.12
N GLU A 272 -9.56 31.91 -0.16
CA GLU A 272 -10.19 33.08 -0.82
C GLU A 272 -10.46 32.77 -2.30
N LYS A 273 -9.48 32.27 -3.04
CA LYS A 273 -9.64 31.89 -4.44
C LYS A 273 -10.69 30.79 -4.62
N TRP A 274 -10.68 29.78 -3.74
CA TRP A 274 -11.67 28.70 -3.75
C TRP A 274 -13.07 29.21 -3.42
N SER A 275 -13.22 30.11 -2.45
CA SER A 275 -14.47 30.74 -2.08
C SER A 275 -15.08 31.55 -3.25
N LEU A 276 -14.26 32.35 -3.94
CA LEU A 276 -14.67 33.10 -5.14
C LEU A 276 -15.15 32.17 -6.28
N LYS A 277 -14.46 31.05 -6.48
CA LYS A 277 -14.91 30.03 -7.44
C LYS A 277 -16.26 29.44 -7.05
N ARG A 278 -16.45 29.07 -5.79
CA ARG A 278 -17.72 28.55 -5.26
C ARG A 278 -18.88 29.53 -5.46
N GLN A 279 -18.65 30.83 -5.20
CA GLN A 279 -19.68 31.86 -5.40
C GLN A 279 -20.10 31.96 -6.89
N ARG A 280 -19.16 31.88 -7.83
CA ARG A 280 -19.46 31.84 -9.26
C ARG A 280 -20.29 30.62 -9.67
N ASP A 281 -20.05 29.49 -9.00
CA ASP A 281 -20.78 28.24 -9.20
C ASP A 281 -22.10 28.17 -8.40
N GLY A 282 -22.56 29.30 -7.80
CA GLY A 282 -23.82 29.42 -7.06
C GLY A 282 -23.74 28.92 -5.61
N GLY A 283 -22.56 28.61 -5.09
CA GLY A 283 -22.35 28.19 -3.70
C GLY A 283 -22.17 29.36 -2.73
N GLN A 284 -22.26 29.11 -1.43
CA GLN A 284 -22.00 30.09 -0.39
C GLN A 284 -20.53 30.46 -0.28
N SER A 285 -20.23 31.70 0.10
CA SER A 285 -18.89 32.17 0.44
C SER A 285 -18.35 31.45 1.68
N ILE A 286 -17.07 31.13 1.64
CA ILE A 286 -16.35 30.51 2.75
C ILE A 286 -15.21 31.43 3.16
N GLU A 287 -15.16 31.75 4.44
CA GLU A 287 -14.08 32.50 5.06
C GLU A 287 -13.42 31.64 6.13
N ILE A 288 -12.14 31.88 6.38
CA ILE A 288 -11.40 31.19 7.45
C ILE A 288 -10.79 32.18 8.43
N GLY A 289 -10.58 31.70 9.66
CA GLY A 289 -9.74 32.35 10.66
C GLY A 289 -8.55 31.46 10.98
N ILE A 290 -7.35 32.03 10.99
CA ILE A 290 -6.12 31.33 11.30
C ILE A 290 -5.41 32.02 12.45
N GLY A 291 -4.91 31.21 13.42
CA GLY A 291 -4.10 31.68 14.55
C GLY A 291 -2.76 30.98 14.57
N VAL A 292 -1.68 31.72 14.68
CA VAL A 292 -0.30 31.17 14.73
C VAL A 292 0.40 31.65 16.00
N HIS A 293 1.00 30.70 16.74
CA HIS A 293 1.77 31.00 17.96
C HIS A 293 2.97 30.07 18.10
N VAL A 294 4.04 30.56 18.69
CA VAL A 294 5.23 29.76 19.04
C VAL A 294 5.33 29.60 20.56
N GLY A 295 5.68 28.42 21.03
CA GLY A 295 5.90 28.19 22.44
C GLY A 295 6.29 26.75 22.77
N GLU A 296 6.60 26.51 24.04
CA GLU A 296 6.92 25.19 24.54
C GLU A 296 5.66 24.34 24.73
N VAL A 297 5.76 23.09 24.31
CA VAL A 297 4.70 22.09 24.43
C VAL A 297 5.30 20.75 24.88
N PHE A 298 4.44 19.89 25.41
CA PHE A 298 4.70 18.47 25.57
C PHE A 298 4.29 17.76 24.28
N VAL A 299 5.18 16.95 23.71
CA VAL A 299 4.94 16.13 22.54
C VAL A 299 5.08 14.66 22.94
N GLY A 300 4.06 13.85 22.77
CA GLY A 300 4.13 12.45 23.19
C GLY A 300 2.81 11.70 23.06
N LEU A 301 2.80 10.47 23.60
CA LEU A 301 1.61 9.63 23.68
C LEU A 301 0.89 9.89 24.99
N LEU A 302 -0.40 10.21 24.91
CA LEU A 302 -1.30 10.31 26.06
C LEU A 302 -2.30 9.15 26.03
N GLY A 303 -2.66 8.67 27.22
CA GLY A 303 -3.60 7.57 27.42
C GLY A 303 -2.98 6.35 28.05
N ASP A 304 -3.79 5.43 28.54
CA ASP A 304 -3.34 4.19 29.21
C ASP A 304 -3.72 2.95 28.37
N GLN A 305 -4.99 2.81 28.02
CA GLN A 305 -5.46 1.71 27.15
C GLN A 305 -5.53 2.10 25.67
N ARG A 306 -5.71 3.39 25.40
CA ARG A 306 -5.78 3.94 24.03
C ARG A 306 -4.81 5.11 23.94
N TYR A 307 -3.70 4.88 23.25
CA TYR A 307 -2.70 5.92 23.05
C TYR A 307 -3.10 6.85 21.91
N GLU A 308 -3.02 8.16 22.17
CA GLU A 308 -3.14 9.19 21.18
C GLU A 308 -1.84 10.01 21.17
N PHE A 309 -1.21 10.12 20.00
CA PHE A 309 -0.10 11.05 19.82
C PHE A 309 -0.70 12.45 19.80
N THR A 310 -0.17 13.34 20.64
CA THR A 310 -0.72 14.69 20.76
C THR A 310 0.33 15.68 21.28
N VAL A 311 0.00 16.94 21.05
CA VAL A 311 0.79 18.08 21.52
C VAL A 311 -0.05 18.83 22.54
N VAL A 312 0.50 19.01 23.75
CA VAL A 312 -0.21 19.66 24.87
C VAL A 312 0.64 20.77 25.46
N GLY A 313 0.04 21.92 25.70
CA GLY A 313 0.70 23.06 26.34
C GLY A 313 -0.11 24.33 26.24
N ASP A 314 0.28 25.37 26.98
CA ASP A 314 -0.37 26.69 26.91
C ASP A 314 -0.32 27.28 25.50
N ALA A 315 0.79 27.03 24.77
CA ALA A 315 0.95 27.47 23.40
C ALA A 315 -0.16 27.00 22.46
N VAL A 316 -0.67 25.77 22.66
CA VAL A 316 -1.80 25.21 21.88
C VAL A 316 -3.08 26.03 22.14
N ASN A 317 -3.34 26.36 23.41
CA ASN A 317 -4.49 27.18 23.81
C ASN A 317 -4.40 28.60 23.27
N VAL A 318 -3.21 29.21 23.31
CA VAL A 318 -2.96 30.55 22.74
C VAL A 318 -3.22 30.55 21.24
N GLY A 319 -2.68 29.59 20.50
CA GLY A 319 -2.91 29.48 19.05
C GLY A 319 -4.41 29.39 18.70
N LYS A 320 -5.17 28.56 19.43
CA LYS A 320 -6.63 28.45 19.26
C LYS A 320 -7.36 29.79 19.56
N ARG A 321 -6.94 30.53 20.59
CA ARG A 321 -7.54 31.83 20.92
C ARG A 321 -7.19 32.88 19.89
N LEU A 322 -5.98 32.89 19.34
CA LEU A 322 -5.62 33.79 18.25
C LEU A 322 -6.45 33.54 17.00
N GLN A 323 -6.74 32.28 16.69
CA GLN A 323 -7.66 31.90 15.61
C GLN A 323 -9.03 32.52 15.84
N ALA A 324 -9.57 32.44 17.06
CA ALA A 324 -10.87 33.07 17.40
C ALA A 324 -10.84 34.61 17.31
N GLU A 325 -9.73 35.25 17.69
CA GLU A 325 -9.53 36.70 17.57
C GLU A 325 -9.48 37.21 16.14
N SER A 326 -9.20 36.36 15.15
CA SER A 326 -9.16 36.70 13.73
C SER A 326 -10.49 37.34 13.26
N ARG A 327 -11.62 36.89 13.82
CA ARG A 327 -12.93 37.46 13.51
C ARG A 327 -13.08 38.89 14.08
N ARG A 328 -12.63 39.13 15.34
CA ARG A 328 -12.73 40.45 16.01
C ARG A 328 -11.80 41.47 15.36
N LEU A 329 -10.66 41.05 14.84
CA LEU A 329 -9.66 41.90 14.18
C LEU A 329 -9.91 42.08 12.68
N ASP A 330 -10.98 41.47 12.16
CA ASP A 330 -11.29 41.47 10.72
C ASP A 330 -10.10 41.09 9.87
N ALA A 331 -9.42 39.97 10.23
CA ALA A 331 -8.20 39.49 9.64
C ALA A 331 -8.28 38.00 9.37
N SER A 332 -7.77 37.53 8.23
CA SER A 332 -7.72 36.10 7.91
C SER A 332 -6.72 35.33 8.76
N VAL A 333 -5.60 35.98 9.13
CA VAL A 333 -4.52 35.39 9.94
C VAL A 333 -4.17 36.28 11.09
N VAL A 334 -4.02 35.72 12.30
CA VAL A 334 -3.50 36.41 13.48
C VAL A 334 -2.29 35.65 14.03
N VAL A 335 -1.18 36.36 14.15
CA VAL A 335 0.11 35.79 14.59
C VAL A 335 0.51 36.50 15.89
N SER A 336 0.96 35.75 16.90
CA SER A 336 1.54 36.37 18.10
C SER A 336 2.80 37.15 17.76
N ALA A 337 3.10 38.24 18.48
CA ALA A 337 4.30 39.01 18.26
C ALA A 337 5.58 38.17 18.44
N GLN A 338 5.54 37.17 19.31
CA GLN A 338 6.64 36.23 19.49
C GLN A 338 6.88 35.40 18.22
N ALA A 339 5.85 34.79 17.63
CA ALA A 339 5.98 34.03 16.41
C ALA A 339 6.37 34.93 15.22
N PHE A 340 5.86 36.13 15.18
CA PHE A 340 6.18 37.12 14.15
C PHE A 340 7.63 37.57 14.22
N GLY A 341 8.18 37.77 15.42
CA GLY A 341 9.58 38.16 15.63
C GLY A 341 10.59 37.07 15.37
N GLU A 342 10.19 35.79 15.51
CA GLU A 342 11.03 34.65 15.16
C GLU A 342 10.91 34.27 13.67
N GLY A 343 9.86 34.70 12.98
CA GLY A 343 9.63 34.47 11.56
C GLY A 343 10.24 35.56 10.69
N SER A 344 10.62 35.18 9.48
CA SER A 344 10.96 36.12 8.41
C SER A 344 9.75 36.33 7.52
N ILE A 345 9.30 37.56 7.34
CA ILE A 345 8.15 37.89 6.50
C ILE A 345 8.66 38.48 5.20
N ASN A 346 8.03 38.09 4.10
CA ASN A 346 8.36 38.63 2.81
C ASN A 346 8.07 40.14 2.78
N GLU A 347 9.00 40.93 2.33
CA GLU A 347 8.88 42.42 2.22
C GLU A 347 7.62 42.82 1.42
N ALA A 348 7.26 42.06 0.41
CA ALA A 348 6.08 42.29 -0.42
C ALA A 348 4.76 42.23 0.39
N ASP A 349 4.72 41.45 1.46
CA ASP A 349 3.54 41.26 2.32
C ASP A 349 3.57 42.14 3.59
N SER A 350 4.66 42.87 3.83
CA SER A 350 4.83 43.64 5.05
C SER A 350 3.72 44.67 5.29
N ASN A 351 3.21 45.28 4.23
CA ASN A 351 2.12 46.28 4.27
C ASN A 351 0.73 45.67 4.57
N ARG A 352 0.58 44.36 4.53
CA ARG A 352 -0.68 43.67 4.84
C ARG A 352 -0.79 43.27 6.31
N TRP A 353 0.27 43.47 7.09
CA TRP A 353 0.31 43.13 8.51
C TRP A 353 0.07 44.37 9.36
N LEU A 354 -0.97 44.31 10.18
CA LEU A 354 -1.33 45.36 11.15
C LEU A 354 -1.00 44.89 12.56
N ARG A 355 -0.20 45.67 13.28
CA ARG A 355 0.13 45.40 14.69
C ARG A 355 -1.01 45.84 15.59
N HIS A 356 -1.40 44.98 16.51
CA HIS A 356 -2.35 45.26 17.59
C HIS A 356 -1.65 44.95 18.92
N ASN A 357 -1.52 45.96 19.77
CA ASN A 357 -0.90 45.83 21.08
C ASN A 357 -1.96 45.51 22.15
N ASN A 358 -1.52 44.79 23.19
CA ASN A 358 -2.30 44.53 24.40
C ASN A 358 -3.65 43.82 24.08
N VAL A 359 -3.68 42.87 23.17
CA VAL A 359 -4.89 42.10 22.86
C VAL A 359 -5.20 41.15 24.01
N HIS A 360 -6.41 41.26 24.56
CA HIS A 360 -6.87 40.40 25.64
C HIS A 360 -7.46 39.10 25.09
N LEU A 361 -6.83 37.99 25.36
CA LEU A 361 -7.33 36.66 24.98
C LEU A 361 -8.26 36.11 26.06
N ARG A 362 -9.43 35.62 25.67
CA ARG A 362 -10.44 35.08 26.61
C ARG A 362 -9.84 34.06 27.57
N GLY A 363 -9.95 34.30 28.89
CA GLY A 363 -9.45 33.39 29.91
C GLY A 363 -7.91 33.39 30.11
N ARG A 364 -7.25 34.50 29.72
CA ARG A 364 -5.90 34.86 30.16
C ARG A 364 -5.93 36.15 30.96
N SER A 365 -5.09 36.24 31.96
CA SER A 365 -4.86 37.46 32.73
C SER A 365 -3.94 38.43 31.99
N GLU A 366 -3.00 37.91 31.22
CA GLU A 366 -2.00 38.67 30.47
C GLU A 366 -2.47 38.98 29.06
N THR A 367 -2.20 40.19 28.59
CA THR A 367 -2.39 40.61 27.20
C THR A 367 -1.24 40.14 26.32
N ILE A 368 -1.48 40.06 25.04
CA ILE A 368 -0.48 39.67 24.05
C ILE A 368 -0.50 40.63 22.85
N ASP A 369 0.68 40.99 22.35
CA ASP A 369 0.75 41.72 21.10
C ASP A 369 0.64 40.75 19.92
N VAL A 370 -0.07 41.15 18.89
CA VAL A 370 -0.32 40.33 17.72
C VAL A 370 -0.18 41.12 16.43
N TYR A 371 0.02 40.40 15.35
CA TYR A 371 -0.02 40.91 13.98
C TYR A 371 -1.18 40.25 13.23
N ALA A 372 -2.01 41.08 12.63
CA ALA A 372 -3.18 40.68 11.89
C ALA A 372 -2.96 40.89 10.39
N TYR A 373 -3.22 39.85 9.57
CA TYR A 373 -3.07 39.88 8.12
C TYR A 373 -4.43 39.99 7.44
N ARG A 374 -4.57 40.97 6.51
CA ARG A 374 -5.76 41.28 5.75
C ARG A 374 -5.60 40.98 4.27
#